data_e07462311b6c5c4c5b846deaf92b29d6
#
_entry.id   e07462311b6c5c4c5b846deaf92b29d6
#
_cell.length_a   1.000
_cell.length_b   1.000
_cell.length_c   1.000
_cell.angle_alpha   90.00
_cell.angle_beta   90.00
_cell.angle_gamma   90.00
#
_symmetry.space_group_name_H-M   'P 1'
#
loop_
_entity.id
_entity.type
_entity.pdbx_description
1 polymer ?
#
loop_
_entity_poly.entity_id
_entity_poly.type
_entity_poly.pdbx_seq_one_letter_code
_entity_poly.pdbx_strand_id
1 'polypeptide(L)'
;YLFPDWKYVSLEDLDIRQAAQKDPRYFLSLYPEKAIFDEVQRVPDLFSYIQTHTDSLSKTGIYILSGSQNFLLMQSISQTLAGRCAILNLSTFSIRELKASNLLIENIDECLFTGFYPRIYDQKPLPQDFYRSYIKTYIERDLRDLKNINDLSSFHKFIRLCAGRTGQILNLTELSNEAGLSVITARSWLSVLETSGLIFFLKPYSKNYGKRLIKSPKL
;
A
#
# COMPACT_ATOMS: atom_id res chain seq x y z
N TYR A 1 -14.54 -18.60 -0.21
CA TYR A 1 -14.59 -17.14 -0.29
C TYR A 1 -15.28 -16.58 0.96
N LEU A 2 -14.77 -15.43 1.50
CA LEU A 2 -15.27 -14.84 2.75
C LEU A 2 -16.64 -14.16 2.57
N PHE A 3 -16.96 -13.69 1.39
CA PHE A 3 -18.19 -12.92 1.08
C PHE A 3 -18.92 -13.51 -0.14
N PRO A 4 -19.51 -14.70 -0.03
CA PRO A 4 -20.14 -15.38 -1.17
C PRO A 4 -21.37 -14.65 -1.72
N ASP A 5 -22.08 -13.90 -0.87
CA ASP A 5 -23.30 -13.15 -1.24
C ASP A 5 -23.04 -11.71 -1.72
N TRP A 6 -21.75 -11.31 -1.79
CA TRP A 6 -21.39 -9.97 -2.19
C TRP A 6 -21.06 -9.91 -3.69
N LYS A 7 -21.49 -8.85 -4.35
CA LYS A 7 -21.16 -8.60 -5.75
C LYS A 7 -19.76 -8.01 -5.85
N TYR A 8 -18.87 -8.69 -6.56
CA TYR A 8 -17.55 -8.18 -6.88
C TYR A 8 -17.60 -7.37 -8.18
N VAL A 9 -17.07 -6.14 -8.16
CA VAL A 9 -17.10 -5.18 -9.25
C VAL A 9 -15.72 -4.54 -9.39
N SER A 10 -15.01 -4.85 -10.47
CA SER A 10 -13.67 -4.28 -10.71
C SER A 10 -13.77 -3.01 -11.53
N LEU A 11 -13.29 -1.90 -10.98
CA LEU A 11 -13.16 -0.62 -11.70
C LEU A 11 -11.88 -0.57 -12.56
N GLU A 12 -11.12 -1.67 -12.63
CA GLU A 12 -10.07 -1.84 -13.63
C GLU A 12 -10.67 -2.08 -15.03
N ASP A 13 -11.83 -2.73 -15.09
CA ASP A 13 -12.62 -2.89 -16.32
C ASP A 13 -13.06 -1.54 -16.85
N LEU A 14 -12.78 -1.30 -18.14
CA LEU A 14 -13.03 0.00 -18.77
C LEU A 14 -14.53 0.32 -18.86
N ASP A 15 -15.36 -0.64 -19.20
CA ASP A 15 -16.80 -0.43 -19.40
C ASP A 15 -17.47 -0.12 -18.05
N ILE A 16 -17.11 -0.87 -17.02
CA ILE A 16 -17.59 -0.68 -15.65
C ILE A 16 -17.13 0.68 -15.12
N ARG A 17 -15.87 1.04 -15.32
CA ARG A 17 -15.32 2.33 -14.93
C ARG A 17 -16.01 3.49 -15.61
N GLN A 18 -16.22 3.42 -16.92
CA GLN A 18 -16.95 4.44 -17.69
C GLN A 18 -18.39 4.58 -17.20
N ALA A 19 -19.08 3.49 -16.91
CA ALA A 19 -20.42 3.53 -16.34
C ALA A 19 -20.44 4.24 -14.97
N ALA A 20 -19.48 3.91 -14.10
CA ALA A 20 -19.34 4.54 -12.79
C ALA A 20 -19.00 6.04 -12.88
N GLN A 21 -18.22 6.45 -13.88
CA GLN A 21 -17.86 7.86 -14.11
C GLN A 21 -19.01 8.66 -14.72
N LYS A 22 -19.75 8.06 -15.66
CA LYS A 22 -20.82 8.74 -16.41
C LYS A 22 -22.04 9.03 -15.54
N ASP A 23 -22.48 8.07 -14.75
CA ASP A 23 -23.61 8.21 -13.83
C ASP A 23 -23.36 7.42 -12.53
N PRO A 24 -22.63 8.00 -11.58
CA PRO A 24 -22.30 7.32 -10.31
C PRO A 24 -23.55 6.97 -9.50
N ARG A 25 -24.62 7.76 -9.58
CA ARG A 25 -25.88 7.49 -8.84
C ARG A 25 -26.57 6.26 -9.39
N TYR A 26 -26.73 6.20 -10.71
CA TYR A 26 -27.30 5.01 -11.36
C TYR A 26 -26.42 3.79 -11.11
N PHE A 27 -25.09 3.94 -11.24
CA PHE A 27 -24.15 2.87 -10.94
C PHE A 27 -24.34 2.30 -9.53
N LEU A 28 -24.40 3.14 -8.49
CA LEU A 28 -24.64 2.68 -7.11
C LEU A 28 -26.05 2.09 -6.94
N SER A 29 -27.04 2.51 -7.70
CA SER A 29 -28.39 1.91 -7.64
C SER A 29 -28.41 0.44 -8.10
N LEU A 30 -27.45 0.04 -8.96
CA LEU A 30 -27.29 -1.36 -9.37
C LEU A 30 -26.65 -2.23 -8.25
N TYR A 31 -26.01 -1.57 -7.29
CA TYR A 31 -25.31 -2.19 -6.16
C TYR A 31 -25.73 -1.52 -4.84
N PRO A 32 -26.98 -1.62 -4.45
CA PRO A 32 -27.50 -0.84 -3.31
C PRO A 32 -26.85 -1.21 -1.98
N GLU A 33 -26.40 -2.44 -1.83
CA GLU A 33 -25.66 -2.95 -0.68
C GLU A 33 -24.89 -4.25 -1.04
N LYS A 34 -23.98 -4.68 -0.15
CA LYS A 34 -23.20 -5.92 -0.31
C LYS A 34 -22.38 -5.95 -1.62
N ALA A 35 -21.64 -4.89 -1.88
CA ALA A 35 -20.75 -4.83 -3.02
C ALA A 35 -19.29 -4.60 -2.60
N ILE A 36 -18.38 -5.19 -3.38
CA ILE A 36 -16.94 -5.01 -3.29
C ILE A 36 -16.54 -4.23 -4.53
N PHE A 37 -16.14 -2.97 -4.36
CA PHE A 37 -15.59 -2.16 -5.45
C PHE A 37 -14.07 -2.23 -5.40
N ASP A 38 -13.49 -2.91 -6.38
CA ASP A 38 -12.06 -3.10 -6.50
C ASP A 38 -11.43 -2.01 -7.39
N GLU A 39 -10.20 -1.60 -7.07
CA GLU A 39 -9.47 -0.51 -7.70
C GLU A 39 -10.27 0.82 -7.69
N VAL A 40 -10.95 1.09 -6.56
CA VAL A 40 -11.89 2.23 -6.44
C VAL A 40 -11.23 3.61 -6.66
N GLN A 41 -9.92 3.73 -6.46
CA GLN A 41 -9.17 4.97 -6.72
C GLN A 41 -9.18 5.37 -8.20
N ARG A 42 -9.56 4.47 -9.11
CA ARG A 42 -9.72 4.78 -10.54
C ARG A 42 -10.93 5.66 -10.85
N VAL A 43 -11.84 5.81 -9.87
CA VAL A 43 -13.02 6.68 -9.95
C VAL A 43 -13.12 7.51 -8.66
N PRO A 44 -12.27 8.53 -8.48
CA PRO A 44 -12.20 9.29 -7.22
C PRO A 44 -13.53 9.94 -6.81
N ASP A 45 -14.31 10.43 -7.77
CA ASP A 45 -15.59 11.06 -7.50
C ASP A 45 -16.61 10.10 -6.86
N LEU A 46 -16.46 8.79 -7.11
CA LEU A 46 -17.36 7.76 -6.58
C LEU A 46 -17.38 7.77 -5.04
N PHE A 47 -16.30 8.16 -4.37
CA PHE A 47 -16.25 8.24 -2.90
C PHE A 47 -17.30 9.20 -2.33
N SER A 48 -17.52 10.36 -2.98
CA SER A 48 -18.53 11.33 -2.56
C SER A 48 -19.95 10.77 -2.73
N TYR A 49 -20.18 10.02 -3.79
CA TYR A 49 -21.48 9.37 -4.03
C TYR A 49 -21.71 8.21 -3.07
N ILE A 50 -20.69 7.41 -2.76
CA ILE A 50 -20.74 6.35 -1.75
C ILE A 50 -21.10 6.96 -0.39
N GLN A 51 -20.46 8.07 0.00
CA GLN A 51 -20.78 8.77 1.24
C GLN A 51 -22.26 9.16 1.29
N THR A 52 -22.74 9.87 0.28
CA THR A 52 -24.13 10.31 0.23
C THR A 52 -25.11 9.14 0.25
N HIS A 53 -24.80 8.06 -0.47
CA HIS A 53 -25.62 6.87 -0.52
C HIS A 53 -25.69 6.16 0.85
N THR A 54 -24.54 5.96 1.50
CA THR A 54 -24.47 5.31 2.81
C THR A 54 -25.14 6.14 3.90
N ASP A 55 -24.97 7.47 3.87
CA ASP A 55 -25.62 8.39 4.81
C ASP A 55 -27.16 8.34 4.65
N SER A 56 -27.68 8.20 3.42
CA SER A 56 -29.12 8.13 3.16
C SER A 56 -29.77 6.83 3.68
N LEU A 57 -29.01 5.72 3.68
CA LEU A 57 -29.50 4.41 4.12
C LEU A 57 -29.42 4.22 5.63
N SER A 58 -28.64 5.05 6.34
CA SER A 58 -28.32 4.87 7.77
C SER A 58 -27.82 3.46 8.12
N LYS A 59 -27.17 2.78 7.15
CA LYS A 59 -26.59 1.44 7.28
C LYS A 59 -25.08 1.52 7.26
N THR A 60 -24.42 0.63 8.00
CA THR A 60 -22.96 0.49 8.02
C THR A 60 -22.52 -0.84 7.40
N GLY A 61 -21.29 -0.88 6.87
CA GLY A 61 -20.71 -2.13 6.36
C GLY A 61 -21.39 -2.67 5.11
N ILE A 62 -21.97 -1.80 4.27
CA ILE A 62 -22.64 -2.20 3.02
C ILE A 62 -21.69 -2.32 1.84
N TYR A 63 -20.51 -1.69 1.92
CA TYR A 63 -19.50 -1.73 0.88
C TYR A 63 -18.13 -2.13 1.43
N ILE A 64 -17.38 -2.86 0.62
CA ILE A 64 -15.93 -3.05 0.75
C ILE A 64 -15.27 -2.34 -0.41
N LEU A 65 -14.36 -1.44 -0.10
CA LEU A 65 -13.58 -0.70 -1.09
C LEU A 65 -12.15 -1.21 -1.05
N SER A 66 -11.64 -1.68 -2.18
CA SER A 66 -10.24 -2.11 -2.28
C SER A 66 -9.48 -1.30 -3.32
N GLY A 67 -8.18 -1.23 -3.14
CA GLY A 67 -7.29 -0.55 -4.08
C GLY A 67 -5.83 -0.76 -3.73
N SER A 68 -4.99 -0.80 -4.74
CA SER A 68 -3.56 -1.06 -4.64
C SER A 68 -2.73 0.17 -4.24
N GLN A 69 -3.30 1.38 -4.35
CA GLN A 69 -2.60 2.64 -4.19
C GLN A 69 -3.01 3.39 -2.92
N ASN A 70 -2.20 3.24 -1.89
CA ASN A 70 -2.51 3.79 -0.58
C ASN A 70 -2.63 5.31 -0.56
N PHE A 71 -1.79 6.08 -1.30
CA PHE A 71 -1.78 7.52 -1.16
C PHE A 71 -3.02 8.20 -1.75
N LEU A 72 -3.36 7.90 -3.01
CA LEU A 72 -4.55 8.47 -3.66
C LEU A 72 -5.84 7.98 -2.98
N LEU A 73 -5.87 6.69 -2.62
CA LEU A 73 -6.97 6.09 -1.89
C LEU A 73 -7.14 6.75 -0.52
N MET A 74 -6.07 6.92 0.26
CA MET A 74 -6.10 7.55 1.57
C MET A 74 -6.46 9.03 1.51
N GLN A 75 -6.02 9.76 0.49
CA GLN A 75 -6.42 11.14 0.26
C GLN A 75 -7.94 11.25 0.03
N SER A 76 -8.48 10.42 -0.85
CA SER A 76 -9.92 10.39 -1.14
C SER A 76 -10.75 9.99 0.09
N ILE A 77 -10.32 8.97 0.83
CA ILE A 77 -10.96 8.52 2.08
C ILE A 77 -10.94 9.63 3.13
N SER A 78 -9.80 10.29 3.33
CA SER A 78 -9.69 11.34 4.34
C SER A 78 -10.54 12.57 4.03
N GLN A 79 -10.77 12.86 2.77
CA GLN A 79 -11.62 13.97 2.34
C GLN A 79 -13.12 13.68 2.45
N THR A 80 -13.54 12.45 2.13
CA THR A 80 -14.96 12.12 1.97
C THR A 80 -15.49 11.14 3.02
N LEU A 81 -14.73 10.09 3.34
CA LEU A 81 -15.18 9.00 4.21
C LEU A 81 -14.59 9.04 5.62
N ALA A 82 -14.01 10.16 6.04
CA ALA A 82 -13.45 10.30 7.39
C ALA A 82 -14.50 9.98 8.47
N GLY A 83 -14.16 9.07 9.38
CA GLY A 83 -15.06 8.60 10.45
C GLY A 83 -16.22 7.68 10.01
N ARG A 84 -16.30 7.35 8.71
CA ARG A 84 -17.36 6.49 8.15
C ARG A 84 -16.87 5.12 7.67
N CYS A 85 -15.58 4.92 7.60
CA CYS A 85 -14.98 3.66 7.16
C CYS A 85 -13.95 3.13 8.16
N ALA A 86 -13.82 1.81 8.22
CA ALA A 86 -12.67 1.14 8.82
C ALA A 86 -11.61 0.91 7.75
N ILE A 87 -10.36 1.20 8.07
CA ILE A 87 -9.23 0.99 7.16
C ILE A 87 -8.52 -0.29 7.58
N LEU A 88 -8.42 -1.23 6.65
CA LEU A 88 -7.72 -2.49 6.83
C LEU A 88 -6.56 -2.55 5.84
N ASN A 89 -5.37 -2.82 6.35
CA ASN A 89 -4.19 -3.02 5.53
C ASN A 89 -3.92 -4.52 5.36
N LEU A 90 -3.91 -4.98 4.10
CA LEU A 90 -3.51 -6.34 3.78
C LEU A 90 -2.01 -6.34 3.48
N SER A 91 -1.25 -6.90 4.40
CA SER A 91 0.20 -7.09 4.24
C SER A 91 0.52 -8.37 3.47
N THR A 92 1.79 -8.58 3.15
CA THR A 92 2.32 -9.88 2.71
C THR A 92 2.08 -10.96 3.77
N PHE A 93 2.32 -12.23 3.44
CA PHE A 93 2.16 -13.31 4.41
C PHE A 93 2.95 -13.06 5.69
N SER A 94 2.36 -13.41 6.80
CA SER A 94 3.07 -13.52 8.08
C SER A 94 3.71 -14.90 8.23
N ILE A 95 4.73 -15.00 9.07
CA ILE A 95 5.34 -16.30 9.45
C ILE A 95 4.28 -17.28 9.97
N ARG A 96 3.27 -16.76 10.71
CA ARG A 96 2.18 -17.57 11.25
C ARG A 96 1.32 -18.19 10.15
N GLU A 97 0.97 -17.43 9.12
CA GLU A 97 0.19 -17.91 7.98
C GLU A 97 0.97 -18.94 7.18
N LEU A 98 2.25 -18.68 6.88
CA LEU A 98 3.10 -19.64 6.19
C LEU A 98 3.26 -20.95 6.97
N LYS A 99 3.42 -20.84 8.30
CA LYS A 99 3.50 -22.04 9.17
C LYS A 99 2.19 -22.82 9.17
N ALA A 100 1.06 -22.15 9.29
CA ALA A 100 -0.25 -22.79 9.29
C ALA A 100 -0.58 -23.48 7.96
N SER A 101 -0.01 -22.99 6.85
CA SER A 101 -0.18 -23.55 5.50
C SER A 101 0.92 -24.54 5.09
N ASN A 102 1.85 -24.88 5.99
CA ASN A 102 3.03 -25.74 5.71
C ASN A 102 3.91 -25.20 4.56
N LEU A 103 3.98 -23.87 4.43
CA LEU A 103 4.76 -23.17 3.39
C LEU A 103 5.98 -22.45 3.98
N LEU A 104 6.18 -22.51 5.28
CA LEU A 104 7.30 -21.82 5.92
C LEU A 104 8.64 -22.48 5.55
N ILE A 105 9.55 -21.68 5.04
CA ILE A 105 10.93 -22.06 4.79
C ILE A 105 11.68 -22.00 6.13
N GLU A 106 12.23 -23.15 6.58
CA GLU A 106 12.88 -23.24 7.90
C GLU A 106 14.25 -22.54 7.95
N ASN A 107 14.98 -22.53 6.82
CA ASN A 107 16.24 -21.83 6.73
C ASN A 107 15.97 -20.32 6.70
N ILE A 108 16.53 -19.59 7.69
CA ILE A 108 16.29 -18.16 7.88
C ILE A 108 16.78 -17.34 6.67
N ASP A 109 17.97 -17.63 6.16
CA ASP A 109 18.55 -16.88 5.04
C ASP A 109 17.75 -17.08 3.76
N GLU A 110 17.32 -18.31 3.51
CA GLU A 110 16.45 -18.64 2.37
C GLU A 110 15.06 -18.01 2.53
N CYS A 111 14.51 -18.02 3.74
CA CYS A 111 13.23 -17.40 4.05
C CYS A 111 13.28 -15.88 3.82
N LEU A 112 14.34 -15.22 4.29
CA LEU A 112 14.55 -13.79 4.07
C LEU A 112 14.77 -13.45 2.59
N PHE A 113 15.51 -14.28 1.86
CA PHE A 113 15.74 -14.11 0.42
C PHE A 113 14.46 -14.30 -0.39
N THR A 114 13.65 -15.29 -0.04
CA THR A 114 12.37 -15.57 -0.69
C THR A 114 11.34 -14.50 -0.38
N GLY A 115 11.32 -13.99 0.86
CA GLY A 115 10.36 -13.01 1.33
C GLY A 115 8.95 -13.59 1.47
N PHE A 116 7.95 -12.71 1.59
CA PHE A 116 6.60 -13.11 2.02
C PHE A 116 5.48 -12.74 1.03
N TYR A 117 5.82 -12.40 -0.21
CA TYR A 117 4.81 -12.08 -1.21
C TYR A 117 4.05 -13.33 -1.65
N PRO A 118 2.69 -13.33 -1.62
CA PRO A 118 1.87 -14.51 -1.94
C PRO A 118 2.19 -15.14 -3.29
N ARG A 119 2.47 -14.33 -4.30
CA ARG A 119 2.76 -14.80 -5.66
C ARG A 119 3.99 -15.70 -5.74
N ILE A 120 4.97 -15.51 -4.85
CA ILE A 120 6.17 -16.36 -4.81
C ILE A 120 5.81 -17.76 -4.37
N TYR A 121 4.86 -17.91 -3.45
CA TYR A 121 4.41 -19.20 -2.94
C TYR A 121 3.41 -19.89 -3.87
N ASP A 122 2.59 -19.13 -4.57
CA ASP A 122 1.57 -19.63 -5.50
C ASP A 122 2.18 -20.06 -6.85
N GLN A 123 2.87 -19.12 -7.52
CA GLN A 123 3.41 -19.33 -8.88
C GLN A 123 4.87 -19.79 -8.91
N LYS A 124 5.54 -19.77 -7.77
CA LYS A 124 6.93 -20.23 -7.58
C LYS A 124 7.95 -19.63 -8.59
N PRO A 125 7.88 -18.33 -8.92
CA PRO A 125 8.95 -17.71 -9.70
C PRO A 125 10.24 -17.68 -8.88
N LEU A 126 11.38 -17.54 -9.54
CA LEU A 126 12.63 -17.26 -8.83
C LEU A 126 12.49 -15.91 -8.08
N PRO A 127 12.78 -15.85 -6.77
CA PRO A 127 12.58 -14.64 -5.98
C PRO A 127 13.26 -13.41 -6.58
N GLN A 128 14.49 -13.56 -7.06
CA GLN A 128 15.25 -12.49 -7.69
C GLN A 128 14.58 -11.91 -8.96
N ASP A 129 13.94 -12.74 -9.76
CA ASP A 129 13.25 -12.30 -10.99
C ASP A 129 11.92 -11.64 -10.64
N PHE A 130 11.23 -12.18 -9.64
CA PHE A 130 10.03 -11.56 -9.09
C PHE A 130 10.33 -10.14 -8.57
N TYR A 131 11.33 -9.99 -7.69
CA TYR A 131 11.66 -8.68 -7.11
C TYR A 131 12.20 -7.69 -8.13
N ARG A 132 12.98 -8.16 -9.10
CA ARG A 132 13.44 -7.30 -10.22
C ARG A 132 12.26 -6.74 -11.01
N SER A 133 11.30 -7.59 -11.33
CA SER A 133 10.08 -7.19 -12.04
C SER A 133 9.19 -6.30 -11.18
N TYR A 134 9.05 -6.61 -9.89
CA TYR A 134 8.25 -5.86 -8.94
C TYR A 134 8.79 -4.42 -8.78
N ILE A 135 10.09 -4.26 -8.61
CA ILE A 135 10.72 -2.93 -8.53
C ILE A 135 10.44 -2.15 -9.81
N LYS A 136 10.65 -2.77 -10.97
CA LYS A 136 10.53 -2.10 -12.27
C LYS A 136 9.08 -1.73 -12.62
N THR A 137 8.12 -2.60 -12.32
CA THR A 137 6.73 -2.42 -12.78
C THR A 137 5.84 -1.74 -11.75
N TYR A 138 6.02 -2.04 -10.48
CA TYR A 138 5.18 -1.53 -9.41
C TYR A 138 5.77 -0.26 -8.79
N ILE A 139 7.00 -0.34 -8.29
CA ILE A 139 7.61 0.78 -7.58
C ILE A 139 7.84 1.97 -8.52
N GLU A 140 8.37 1.74 -9.72
CA GLU A 140 8.62 2.83 -10.68
C GLU A 140 7.33 3.53 -11.12
N ARG A 141 6.25 2.76 -11.35
CA ARG A 141 4.96 3.32 -11.74
C ARG A 141 4.36 4.17 -10.63
N ASP A 142 4.25 3.61 -9.44
CA ASP A 142 3.59 4.25 -8.32
C ASP A 142 4.33 5.50 -7.84
N LEU A 143 5.65 5.49 -7.96
CA LEU A 143 6.48 6.63 -7.60
C LEU A 143 6.40 7.79 -8.60
N ARG A 144 6.28 7.50 -9.89
CA ARG A 144 6.07 8.54 -10.90
C ARG A 144 4.77 9.29 -10.66
N ASP A 145 3.72 8.57 -10.28
CA ASP A 145 2.40 9.15 -10.00
C ASP A 145 2.40 9.99 -8.72
N LEU A 146 3.23 9.64 -7.74
CA LEU A 146 3.22 10.29 -6.43
C LEU A 146 4.08 11.54 -6.31
N LYS A 147 5.21 11.67 -6.98
CA LYS A 147 6.19 12.76 -6.72
C LYS A 147 7.11 13.17 -7.86
N ASN A 148 6.75 12.97 -9.12
CA ASN A 148 7.61 13.38 -10.25
C ASN A 148 9.09 12.97 -10.05
N ILE A 149 9.33 11.71 -9.64
CA ILE A 149 10.70 11.21 -9.51
C ILE A 149 11.28 11.06 -10.91
N ASN A 150 12.01 12.08 -11.35
CA ASN A 150 12.60 12.14 -12.69
C ASN A 150 13.88 11.31 -12.79
N ASP A 151 14.57 11.09 -11.67
CA ASP A 151 15.82 10.33 -11.60
C ASP A 151 15.62 8.95 -10.97
N LEU A 152 15.23 7.99 -11.80
CA LEU A 152 15.06 6.60 -11.41
C LEU A 152 16.37 5.94 -10.98
N SER A 153 17.52 6.36 -11.55
CA SER A 153 18.82 5.78 -11.19
C SER A 153 19.20 6.10 -9.75
N SER A 154 19.09 7.37 -9.36
CA SER A 154 19.30 7.80 -7.97
C SER A 154 18.28 7.15 -7.03
N PHE A 155 17.05 6.95 -7.47
CA PHE A 155 16.04 6.26 -6.65
C PHE A 155 16.40 4.77 -6.43
N HIS A 156 16.83 4.05 -7.45
CA HIS A 156 17.30 2.67 -7.30
C HIS A 156 18.50 2.56 -6.36
N LYS A 157 19.45 3.50 -6.48
CA LYS A 157 20.57 3.60 -5.55
C LYS A 157 20.08 3.81 -4.12
N PHE A 158 19.12 4.71 -3.93
CA PHE A 158 18.53 5.03 -2.62
C PHE A 158 17.85 3.82 -1.99
N ILE A 159 17.04 3.04 -2.73
CA ILE A 159 16.43 1.80 -2.24
C ILE A 159 17.49 0.81 -1.76
N ARG A 160 18.57 0.62 -2.53
CA ARG A 160 19.67 -0.29 -2.15
C ARG A 160 20.37 0.17 -0.87
N LEU A 161 20.59 1.47 -0.72
CA LEU A 161 21.15 2.04 0.51
C LEU A 161 20.21 1.85 1.72
N CYS A 162 18.90 1.98 1.53
CA CYS A 162 17.91 1.66 2.56
C CYS A 162 17.95 0.17 2.95
N ALA A 163 17.99 -0.72 1.97
CA ALA A 163 18.06 -2.16 2.21
C ALA A 163 19.32 -2.55 3.02
N GLY A 164 20.47 -1.97 2.69
CA GLY A 164 21.72 -2.18 3.44
C GLY A 164 21.71 -1.64 4.87
N ARG A 165 20.72 -0.83 5.22
CA ARG A 165 20.54 -0.25 6.57
C ARG A 165 19.40 -0.87 7.36
N THR A 166 18.85 -1.97 6.89
CA THR A 166 17.76 -2.67 7.60
C THR A 166 18.16 -3.01 9.05
N GLY A 167 17.34 -2.59 10.00
CA GLY A 167 17.59 -2.77 11.44
C GLY A 167 18.56 -1.76 12.07
N GLN A 168 19.17 -0.85 11.30
CA GLN A 168 20.06 0.18 11.78
C GLN A 168 19.32 1.45 12.18
N ILE A 169 19.91 2.26 13.07
CA ILE A 169 19.35 3.58 13.40
C ILE A 169 19.48 4.49 12.19
N LEU A 170 18.36 5.08 11.79
CA LEU A 170 18.31 5.96 10.63
C LEU A 170 19.13 7.25 10.87
N ASN A 171 20.19 7.41 10.09
CA ASN A 171 20.88 8.69 9.91
C ASN A 171 20.50 9.27 8.53
N LEU A 172 19.52 10.17 8.53
CA LEU A 172 18.98 10.73 7.30
C LEU A 172 20.02 11.55 6.53
N THR A 173 20.90 12.27 7.24
CA THR A 173 21.95 13.09 6.60
C THR A 173 22.97 12.22 5.90
N GLU A 174 23.44 11.15 6.53
CA GLU A 174 24.37 10.19 5.94
C GLU A 174 23.76 9.51 4.72
N LEU A 175 22.53 8.97 4.86
CA LEU A 175 21.80 8.34 3.78
C LEU A 175 21.61 9.27 2.58
N SER A 176 21.28 10.56 2.81
CA SER A 176 21.11 11.53 1.74
C SER A 176 22.45 11.83 1.02
N ASN A 177 23.52 12.01 1.77
CA ASN A 177 24.85 12.28 1.20
C ASN A 177 25.34 11.11 0.33
N GLU A 178 25.24 9.88 0.81
CA GLU A 178 25.63 8.69 0.03
C GLU A 178 24.78 8.48 -1.22
N ALA A 179 23.48 8.81 -1.13
CA ALA A 179 22.59 8.75 -2.28
C ALA A 179 22.84 9.90 -3.29
N GLY A 180 23.55 10.95 -2.89
CA GLY A 180 23.71 12.17 -3.70
C GLY A 180 22.44 13.03 -3.75
N LEU A 181 21.67 13.03 -2.66
CA LEU A 181 20.36 13.69 -2.58
C LEU A 181 20.39 14.82 -1.52
N SER A 182 19.46 15.76 -1.65
CA SER A 182 19.16 16.65 -0.54
C SER A 182 18.46 15.87 0.59
N VAL A 183 18.63 16.33 1.85
CA VAL A 183 17.94 15.74 3.01
C VAL A 183 16.41 15.80 2.84
N ILE A 184 15.91 16.86 2.20
CA ILE A 184 14.47 17.05 1.92
C ILE A 184 13.99 15.96 0.94
N THR A 185 14.74 15.73 -0.13
CA THR A 185 14.42 14.70 -1.13
C THR A 185 14.48 13.32 -0.51
N ALA A 186 15.52 13.00 0.25
CA ALA A 186 15.67 11.71 0.92
C ALA A 186 14.52 11.43 1.90
N ARG A 187 14.11 12.43 2.70
CA ARG A 187 12.95 12.34 3.59
C ARG A 187 11.66 12.09 2.82
N SER A 188 11.46 12.79 1.71
CA SER A 188 10.31 12.62 0.84
C SER A 188 10.24 11.21 0.27
N TRP A 189 11.37 10.66 -0.18
CA TRP A 189 11.45 9.30 -0.73
C TRP A 189 11.23 8.23 0.34
N LEU A 190 11.78 8.41 1.56
CA LEU A 190 11.48 7.52 2.69
C LEU A 190 9.98 7.49 3.01
N SER A 191 9.32 8.66 3.02
CA SER A 191 7.88 8.73 3.25
C SER A 191 7.08 7.98 2.19
N VAL A 192 7.51 8.02 0.93
CA VAL A 192 6.89 7.24 -0.15
C VAL A 192 7.08 5.74 0.07
N LEU A 193 8.31 5.29 0.39
CA LEU A 193 8.60 3.89 0.66
C LEU A 193 7.82 3.37 1.88
N GLU A 194 7.64 4.18 2.93
CA GLU A 194 6.84 3.85 4.10
C GLU A 194 5.35 3.73 3.74
N THR A 195 4.81 4.71 3.01
CA THR A 195 3.40 4.70 2.58
C THR A 195 3.10 3.53 1.64
N SER A 196 4.07 3.13 0.81
CA SER A 196 3.96 1.96 -0.08
C SER A 196 4.16 0.62 0.65
N GLY A 197 4.42 0.64 1.96
CA GLY A 197 4.64 -0.58 2.75
C GLY A 197 5.96 -1.32 2.44
N LEU A 198 6.89 -0.68 1.72
CA LEU A 198 8.20 -1.26 1.38
C LEU A 198 9.18 -1.19 2.54
N ILE A 199 9.04 -0.18 3.38
CA ILE A 199 9.76 0.01 4.62
C ILE A 199 8.79 0.33 5.75
N PHE A 200 9.22 0.16 6.97
CA PHE A 200 8.56 0.72 8.15
C PHE A 200 9.61 1.23 9.14
N PHE A 201 9.23 2.21 9.93
CA PHE A 201 10.11 2.75 10.95
C PHE A 201 9.82 2.14 12.32
N LEU A 202 10.77 1.39 12.86
CA LEU A 202 10.69 0.92 14.22
C LEU A 202 11.06 2.07 15.16
N LYS A 203 10.03 2.69 15.75
CA LYS A 203 10.20 3.79 16.70
C LYS A 203 10.85 3.32 17.99
N PRO A 204 11.74 4.15 18.60
CA PRO A 204 12.41 3.77 19.83
C PRO A 204 11.42 3.61 20.98
N TYR A 205 11.59 2.59 21.78
CA TYR A 205 10.86 2.47 23.04
C TYR A 205 11.49 3.36 24.11
N SER A 206 10.70 4.14 24.81
CA SER A 206 11.10 4.91 25.99
C SER A 206 9.90 5.07 26.92
N LYS A 207 10.12 5.00 28.24
CA LYS A 207 9.08 5.32 29.22
C LYS A 207 8.66 6.80 29.14
N ASN A 208 9.57 7.69 28.71
CA ASN A 208 9.30 9.10 28.50
C ASN A 208 8.80 9.34 27.06
N TYR A 209 7.55 9.79 26.91
CA TYR A 209 6.91 10.04 25.62
C TYR A 209 7.67 11.07 24.76
N GLY A 210 8.17 12.15 25.35
CA GLY A 210 8.95 13.15 24.62
C GLY A 210 10.21 12.59 23.99
N LYS A 211 10.90 11.66 24.68
CA LYS A 211 12.09 10.99 24.14
C LYS A 211 11.77 10.03 22.99
N ARG A 212 10.54 9.48 22.91
CA ARG A 212 10.13 8.65 21.78
C ARG A 212 10.01 9.43 20.49
N LEU A 213 9.63 10.71 20.58
CA LEU A 213 9.40 11.56 19.42
C LEU A 213 10.69 12.15 18.84
N ILE A 214 11.73 12.29 19.66
CA ILE A 214 12.98 12.99 19.30
C ILE A 214 14.05 12.03 18.78
N LYS A 215 14.05 10.78 19.22
CA LYS A 215 15.10 9.81 18.84
C LYS A 215 14.83 9.24 17.46
N SER A 216 15.91 9.08 16.68
CA SER A 216 15.84 8.45 15.35
C SER A 216 15.31 7.02 15.44
N PRO A 217 14.39 6.61 14.57
CA PRO A 217 13.91 5.24 14.48
C PRO A 217 14.98 4.34 13.85
N LYS A 218 14.73 3.04 13.87
CA LYS A 218 15.43 2.10 12.97
C LYS A 218 14.63 2.00 11.66
N LEU A 219 15.39 1.83 10.58
CA LEU A 219 14.84 1.54 9.27
C LEU A 219 14.59 0.04 9.15
#